data_3b37dc78199a9a43182fd2648b1c3d16
#
_entry.id   3b37dc78199a9a43182fd2648b1c3d16
#
_cell.length_a   1.000
_cell.length_b   1.000
_cell.length_c   1.000
_cell.angle_alpha   90.00
_cell.angle_beta   90.00
_cell.angle_gamma   90.00
#
_symmetry.space_group_name_H-M   'P 1'
#
loop_
_entity.id
_entity.type
_entity.pdbx_description
1 polymer ?
#
loop_
_entity_poly.entity_id
_entity_poly.type
_entity_poly.pdbx_seq_one_letter_code
_entity_poly.pdbx_strand_id
1 'polypeptide(L)'
;MTIGVIARVKVVAGKGPEFEAAFAEQAKGVRANEPANKLYQLVRSREAENSYLVMELYDDDAALEVHRSAAHMVANRPRMAPLIAERTIVEIYDAV
;
A
#
# COMPACT_ATOMS: atom_id res chain seq x y z
N MET A 1 14.40 -7.73 -12.52
CA MET A 1 13.44 -6.89 -13.32
C MET A 1 12.55 -6.14 -12.37
N THR A 2 12.41 -4.85 -12.59
CA THR A 2 11.52 -4.01 -11.79
C THR A 2 10.06 -4.43 -12.00
N ILE A 3 9.34 -4.51 -10.91
CA ILE A 3 7.91 -4.83 -10.95
C ILE A 3 7.07 -3.66 -10.43
N GLY A 4 5.87 -3.51 -10.98
CA GLY A 4 4.86 -2.58 -10.50
C GLY A 4 3.77 -3.33 -9.77
N VAL A 5 3.28 -2.74 -8.69
CA VAL A 5 2.17 -3.30 -7.91
C VAL A 5 1.08 -2.26 -7.80
N ILE A 6 -0.16 -2.67 -8.06
CA ILE A 6 -1.34 -1.85 -7.86
C ILE A 6 -2.21 -2.55 -6.82
N ALA A 7 -2.42 -1.89 -5.70
CA ALA A 7 -3.34 -2.39 -4.67
C ALA A 7 -4.60 -1.53 -4.68
N ARG A 8 -5.75 -2.16 -4.92
CA ARG A 8 -7.06 -1.49 -4.91
C ARG A 8 -7.69 -1.65 -3.54
N VAL A 9 -7.92 -0.54 -2.86
CA VAL A 9 -8.39 -0.54 -1.48
C VAL A 9 -9.75 0.16 -1.40
N LYS A 10 -10.69 -0.49 -0.74
CA LYS A 10 -11.98 0.10 -0.39
C LYS A 10 -11.99 0.38 1.10
N VAL A 11 -12.20 1.63 1.48
CA VAL A 11 -12.17 2.08 2.87
C VAL A 11 -13.59 2.18 3.42
N VAL A 12 -13.75 1.89 4.69
CA VAL A 12 -15.04 2.06 5.39
C VAL A 12 -15.50 3.51 5.28
N ALA A 13 -16.78 3.71 4.97
CA ALA A 13 -17.36 5.04 4.81
C ALA A 13 -17.06 5.93 6.02
N GLY A 14 -16.58 7.14 5.77
CA GLY A 14 -16.23 8.10 6.81
C GLY A 14 -14.86 7.89 7.43
N LYS A 15 -14.14 6.84 7.06
CA LYS A 15 -12.82 6.50 7.64
C LYS A 15 -11.64 6.89 6.74
N GLY A 16 -11.91 7.60 5.64
CA GLY A 16 -10.86 8.04 4.72
C GLY A 16 -9.71 8.79 5.38
N PRO A 17 -9.97 9.85 6.18
CA PRO A 17 -8.91 10.59 6.85
C PRO A 17 -8.06 9.71 7.79
N GLU A 18 -8.68 8.80 8.53
CA GLU A 18 -7.95 7.87 9.40
C GLU A 18 -7.10 6.90 8.60
N PHE A 19 -7.64 6.39 7.49
CA PHE A 19 -6.90 5.51 6.59
C PHE A 19 -5.68 6.23 5.99
N GLU A 20 -5.86 7.45 5.52
CA GLU A 20 -4.77 8.26 4.96
C GLU A 20 -3.66 8.49 5.98
N ALA A 21 -4.02 8.78 7.23
CA ALA A 21 -3.05 8.96 8.31
C ALA A 21 -2.31 7.65 8.64
N ALA A 22 -3.02 6.54 8.69
CA ALA A 22 -2.42 5.23 8.93
C ALA A 22 -1.49 4.83 7.78
N PHE A 23 -1.88 5.11 6.55
CA PHE A 23 -1.03 4.87 5.37
C PHE A 23 0.24 5.73 5.41
N ALA A 24 0.13 6.99 5.81
CA ALA A 24 1.28 7.89 5.91
C ALA A 24 2.36 7.32 6.86
N GLU A 25 1.96 6.73 7.99
CA GLU A 25 2.89 6.06 8.89
C GLU A 25 3.52 4.82 8.25
N GLN A 26 2.73 4.04 7.54
CA GLN A 26 3.23 2.87 6.81
C GLN A 26 4.26 3.28 5.76
N ALA A 27 3.97 4.34 5.01
CA ALA A 27 4.87 4.86 3.98
C ALA A 27 6.21 5.35 4.55
N LYS A 28 6.19 5.94 5.74
CA LYS A 28 7.45 6.31 6.44
C LYS A 28 8.31 5.08 6.70
N GLY A 29 7.70 3.99 7.17
CA GLY A 29 8.40 2.74 7.41
C GLY A 29 9.00 2.15 6.14
N VAL A 30 8.25 2.16 5.06
CA VAL A 30 8.71 1.69 3.75
C VAL A 30 9.91 2.52 3.27
N ARG A 31 9.79 3.84 3.29
CA ARG A 31 10.86 4.74 2.83
C ARG A 31 12.12 4.66 3.67
N ALA A 32 11.98 4.40 4.96
CA ALA A 32 13.13 4.30 5.88
C ALA A 32 13.82 2.94 5.81
N ASN A 33 13.11 1.85 5.50
CA ASN A 33 13.61 0.49 5.68
C ASN A 33 13.66 -0.36 4.42
N GLU A 34 13.11 0.09 3.31
CA GLU A 34 13.03 -0.70 2.07
C GLU A 34 13.69 0.03 0.91
N PRO A 35 15.03 -0.03 0.80
CA PRO A 35 15.74 0.66 -0.28
C PRO A 35 15.41 0.13 -1.68
N ALA A 36 14.91 -1.11 -1.78
CA ALA A 36 14.49 -1.71 -3.04
C ALA A 36 13.07 -1.31 -3.46
N ASN A 37 12.35 -0.56 -2.63
CA ASN A 37 11.10 0.08 -3.02
C ASN A 37 11.42 1.43 -3.68
N LYS A 38 10.92 1.64 -4.91
CA LYS A 38 11.18 2.86 -5.68
C LYS A 38 9.98 3.81 -5.74
N LEU A 39 8.79 3.31 -5.44
CA LEU A 39 7.58 4.11 -5.38
C LEU A 39 6.62 3.47 -4.39
N TYR A 40 6.02 4.28 -3.53
CA TYR A 40 4.98 3.84 -2.61
C TYR A 40 4.01 4.98 -2.41
N GLN A 41 3.01 5.09 -3.29
CA GLN A 41 2.14 6.26 -3.38
C GLN A 41 0.68 5.87 -3.24
N LEU A 42 0.00 6.48 -2.26
CA LEU A 42 -1.45 6.40 -2.14
C LEU A 42 -2.09 7.46 -3.02
N VAL A 43 -3.11 7.06 -3.77
CA VAL A 43 -3.95 7.99 -4.53
C VAL A 43 -5.41 7.68 -4.23
N ARG A 44 -6.22 8.75 -4.18
CA ARG A 44 -7.66 8.65 -3.91
C ARG A 44 -8.43 8.84 -5.21
N SER A 45 -9.43 7.99 -5.46
CA SER A 45 -10.30 8.14 -6.62
C SER A 45 -11.07 9.47 -6.54
N ARG A 46 -11.19 10.14 -7.66
CA ARG A 46 -12.04 11.34 -7.79
C ARG A 46 -13.51 10.99 -8.03
N GLU A 47 -13.78 9.77 -8.49
CA GLU A 47 -15.13 9.36 -8.93
C GLU A 47 -15.79 8.39 -7.96
N ALA A 48 -15.04 7.40 -7.49
CA ALA A 48 -15.56 6.38 -6.58
C ALA A 48 -15.26 6.73 -5.14
N GLU A 49 -16.30 6.93 -4.33
CA GLU A 49 -16.15 7.24 -2.91
C GLU A 49 -15.42 6.12 -2.18
N ASN A 50 -14.62 6.48 -1.19
CA ASN A 50 -13.90 5.57 -0.31
C ASN A 50 -12.98 4.59 -1.04
N SER A 51 -12.57 4.93 -2.26
CA SER A 51 -11.74 4.09 -3.12
C SER A 51 -10.35 4.69 -3.31
N TYR A 52 -9.33 3.86 -3.09
CA TYR A 52 -7.92 4.24 -3.17
C TYR A 52 -7.14 3.24 -3.99
N LEU A 53 -6.03 3.70 -4.54
CA LEU A 53 -5.00 2.83 -5.08
C LEU A 53 -3.70 3.09 -4.34
N VAL A 54 -2.92 2.03 -4.12
CA VAL A 54 -1.52 2.15 -3.77
C VAL A 54 -0.73 1.78 -5.03
N MET A 55 0.11 2.71 -5.49
CA MET A 55 0.99 2.50 -6.64
C MET A 55 2.39 2.25 -6.12
N GLU A 56 2.97 1.11 -6.49
CA GLU A 56 4.22 0.64 -5.92
C GLU A 56 5.17 0.18 -7.01
N LEU A 57 6.48 0.41 -6.81
CA LEU A 57 7.53 -0.13 -7.66
C LEU A 57 8.60 -0.76 -6.78
N TYR A 58 9.03 -1.96 -7.15
CA TYR A 58 10.10 -2.70 -6.46
C TYR A 58 11.14 -3.16 -7.47
N ASP A 59 12.39 -3.28 -7.01
CA ASP A 59 13.50 -3.71 -7.86
C ASP A 59 13.28 -5.10 -8.46
N ASP A 60 12.61 -6.00 -7.71
CA ASP A 60 12.33 -7.38 -8.13
C ASP A 60 11.28 -8.03 -7.21
N ASP A 61 10.95 -9.29 -7.51
CA ASP A 61 9.98 -10.06 -6.72
C ASP A 61 10.44 -10.26 -5.27
N ALA A 62 11.74 -10.45 -5.06
CA ALA A 62 12.29 -10.62 -3.71
C ALA A 62 12.06 -9.39 -2.84
N ALA A 63 12.16 -8.19 -3.42
CA ALA A 63 11.88 -6.94 -2.73
C ALA A 63 10.42 -6.84 -2.27
N LEU A 64 9.49 -7.34 -3.08
CA LEU A 64 8.07 -7.38 -2.71
C LEU A 64 7.83 -8.34 -1.54
N GLU A 65 8.48 -9.50 -1.52
CA GLU A 65 8.38 -10.44 -0.40
C GLU A 65 8.95 -9.84 0.90
N VAL A 66 10.07 -9.13 0.81
CA VAL A 66 10.64 -8.39 1.95
C VAL A 66 9.62 -7.38 2.47
N HIS A 67 8.96 -6.63 1.58
CA HIS A 67 7.92 -5.66 1.95
C HIS A 67 6.79 -6.32 2.73
N ARG A 68 6.26 -7.43 2.23
CA ARG A 68 5.11 -8.11 2.83
C ARG A 68 5.37 -8.62 4.25
N SER A 69 6.60 -9.03 4.53
CA SER A 69 7.01 -9.59 5.83
C SER A 69 7.73 -8.60 6.73
N ALA A 70 7.93 -7.37 6.29
CA ALA A 70 8.67 -6.37 7.04
C ALA A 70 7.98 -6.02 8.35
N ALA A 71 8.78 -5.81 9.40
CA ALA A 71 8.27 -5.51 10.74
C ALA A 71 7.34 -4.29 10.77
N HIS A 72 7.69 -3.22 10.03
CA HIS A 72 6.87 -2.02 9.97
C HIS A 72 5.50 -2.28 9.31
N MET A 73 5.42 -3.22 8.35
CA MET A 73 4.16 -3.60 7.74
C MET A 73 3.31 -4.42 8.70
N VAL A 74 3.93 -5.41 9.35
CA VAL A 74 3.25 -6.27 10.34
C VAL A 74 2.71 -5.43 11.50
N ALA A 75 3.52 -4.50 12.01
CA ALA A 75 3.15 -3.64 13.13
C ALA A 75 1.95 -2.72 12.81
N ASN A 76 1.81 -2.28 11.56
CA ASN A 76 0.75 -1.36 11.16
C ASN A 76 -0.56 -2.05 10.75
N ARG A 77 -0.56 -3.36 10.51
CA ARG A 77 -1.76 -4.12 10.10
C ARG A 77 -2.95 -3.96 11.05
N PRO A 78 -2.78 -4.06 12.37
CA PRO A 78 -3.91 -3.90 13.29
C PRO A 78 -4.57 -2.52 13.21
N ARG A 79 -3.80 -1.49 12.81
CA ARG A 79 -4.32 -0.14 12.62
C ARG A 79 -5.07 -0.01 11.30
N MET A 80 -4.59 -0.69 10.25
CA MET A 80 -5.15 -0.60 8.90
C MET A 80 -6.38 -1.47 8.71
N ALA A 81 -6.36 -2.70 9.20
CA ALA A 81 -7.40 -3.70 8.92
C ALA A 81 -8.82 -3.24 9.25
N PRO A 82 -9.11 -2.58 10.40
CA PRO A 82 -10.47 -2.13 10.70
C PRO A 82 -11.00 -1.05 9.76
N LEU A 83 -10.11 -0.38 9.03
CA LEU A 83 -10.48 0.73 8.13
C LEU A 83 -10.78 0.25 6.71
N ILE A 84 -10.48 -1.01 6.40
CA ILE A 84 -10.65 -1.58 5.06
C ILE A 84 -11.98 -2.31 5.01
N ALA A 85 -12.85 -1.89 4.07
CA ALA A 85 -14.24 -2.38 3.98
C ALA A 85 -14.36 -3.73 3.29
N GLU A 86 -13.46 -4.04 2.37
CA GLU A 86 -13.47 -5.30 1.61
C GLU A 86 -12.03 -5.74 1.33
N ARG A 87 -11.90 -6.97 0.86
CA ARG A 87 -10.59 -7.53 0.53
C ARG A 87 -9.85 -6.64 -0.49
N THR A 88 -8.62 -6.25 -0.16
CA THR A 88 -7.75 -5.53 -1.07
C THR A 88 -7.38 -6.41 -2.26
N ILE A 89 -7.49 -5.84 -3.46
CA ILE A 89 -7.13 -6.53 -4.71
C ILE A 89 -5.74 -6.07 -5.11
N VAL A 90 -4.81 -7.02 -5.21
CA VAL A 90 -3.42 -6.74 -5.57
C VAL A 90 -3.14 -7.30 -6.97
N GLU A 91 -2.62 -6.43 -7.84
CA GLU A 91 -2.22 -6.78 -9.20
C GLU A 91 -0.73 -6.50 -9.34
N ILE A 92 0.00 -7.44 -9.93
CA ILE A 92 1.45 -7.35 -10.11
C ILE A 92 1.75 -7.29 -11.60
N TYR A 93 2.59 -6.35 -11.99
CA TYR A 93 2.96 -6.06 -13.39
C TYR A 93 4.48 -6.02 -13.53
N ASP A 94 4.95 -6.34 -14.72
CA ASP A 94 6.36 -6.10 -15.06
C ASP A 94 6.51 -4.66 -15.56
N ALA A 95 7.48 -3.93 -15.01
CA ALA A 95 7.79 -2.60 -15.52
C ALA A 95 8.52 -2.71 -16.87
N VAL A 96 8.11 -1.93 -17.84
CA VAL A 96 8.67 -1.98 -19.19
C VAL A 96 9.34 -0.67 -19.59
#